data_b2355f23c469ffefbeb9fab559a71899
#
_entry.id   b2355f23c469ffefbeb9fab559a71899
#
_cell.length_a   1.000
_cell.length_b   1.000
_cell.length_c   1.000
_cell.angle_alpha   90.00
_cell.angle_beta   90.00
_cell.angle_gamma   90.00
#
_symmetry.space_group_name_H-M   'P 1'
#
loop_
_entity.id
_entity.type
_entity.pdbx_description
1 polymer ?
#
loop_
_entity_poly.entity_id
_entity_poly.type
_entity_poly.pdbx_seq_one_letter_code
_entity_poly.pdbx_strand_id
1 'polypeptide(L)'
;MKKLLAILLALVMVMSFAACANSTEEEDPTTKATEPSTEATEPSSEATGEDENPTVSVMTYEDFMAADTDAKVCIESYIQANQAWWSDDGQGKVTIYLQDEAGAYFAYEVLCSEEDSAKLVPGTKVRITGDKAVWSGEVEIMNGTIEFLEGDPFIAEAKDVTELLGTAELEAEMNKLVTIKGLTFKALSYKDSEWDKDIYVTFTLGENDYEFCVENYLTGPDSDLYKAVEALKEGDVVNITGFLYWYEGPNTHITAIEAA
;
A
#
# COMPACT_ATOMS: atom_id res chain seq x y z
N MET A 1 3.04 -29.90 -39.69
CA MET A 1 4.07 -29.42 -40.64
C MET A 1 4.06 -27.90 -40.64
N LYS A 2 5.26 -27.30 -40.53
CA LYS A 2 5.63 -25.88 -40.64
C LYS A 2 5.36 -25.08 -39.36
N LYS A 3 6.34 -24.91 -38.43
CA LYS A 3 7.60 -24.13 -38.37
C LYS A 3 7.34 -22.68 -38.01
N LEU A 4 7.66 -22.34 -36.75
CA LEU A 4 8.75 -21.50 -36.24
C LEU A 4 8.91 -20.12 -36.92
N LEU A 5 8.82 -19.04 -36.11
CA LEU A 5 9.92 -18.07 -36.09
C LEU A 5 9.90 -17.26 -34.76
N ALA A 6 10.94 -17.49 -33.96
CA ALA A 6 11.33 -16.64 -32.84
C ALA A 6 12.11 -15.44 -33.40
N ILE A 7 11.87 -14.24 -32.90
CA ILE A 7 12.79 -13.11 -33.10
C ILE A 7 13.19 -12.57 -31.75
N LEU A 8 14.42 -12.89 -31.38
CA LEU A 8 15.17 -12.34 -30.26
C LEU A 8 15.75 -10.99 -30.72
N LEU A 9 15.46 -9.88 -30.04
CA LEU A 9 16.18 -8.63 -30.27
C LEU A 9 16.87 -8.22 -28.98
N ALA A 10 18.16 -8.56 -28.86
CA ALA A 10 19.05 -8.07 -27.84
C ALA A 10 19.56 -6.69 -28.23
N LEU A 11 19.33 -5.67 -27.42
CA LEU A 11 19.94 -4.35 -27.54
C LEU A 11 21.02 -4.18 -26.48
N VAL A 12 22.27 -4.27 -26.89
CA VAL A 12 23.45 -3.97 -26.06
C VAL A 12 23.69 -2.46 -26.13
N MET A 13 23.61 -1.76 -24.99
CA MET A 13 24.14 -0.40 -24.89
C MET A 13 25.48 -0.41 -24.17
N VAL A 14 26.49 -0.03 -24.93
CA VAL A 14 27.87 0.19 -24.48
C VAL A 14 27.96 1.56 -23.78
N MET A 15 28.36 1.59 -22.53
CA MET A 15 28.75 2.82 -21.84
C MET A 15 30.25 3.08 -22.07
N SER A 16 30.55 4.22 -22.65
CA SER A 16 31.92 4.74 -22.76
C SER A 16 32.25 5.64 -21.58
N PHE A 17 33.25 5.24 -20.80
CA PHE A 17 33.91 6.09 -19.82
C PHE A 17 34.90 7.02 -20.51
N ALA A 18 34.87 8.30 -20.20
CA ALA A 18 35.99 9.21 -20.45
C ALA A 18 36.40 9.85 -19.11
N ALA A 19 37.57 9.44 -18.65
CA ALA A 19 38.30 10.06 -17.57
C ALA A 19 39.18 11.18 -18.16
N CYS A 20 39.26 12.33 -17.49
CA CYS A 20 40.39 13.24 -17.58
C CYS A 20 40.72 13.78 -16.19
N ALA A 21 41.94 13.51 -15.84
CA ALA A 21 42.62 13.96 -14.64
C ALA A 21 43.53 15.14 -14.93
N ASN A 22 43.96 15.80 -13.86
CA ASN A 22 45.17 16.64 -13.66
C ASN A 22 44.97 18.14 -13.87
N SER A 23 45.62 19.03 -13.10
CA SER A 23 46.59 19.02 -11.99
C SER A 23 46.81 20.47 -11.53
N THR A 24 47.12 20.60 -10.23
CA THR A 24 48.19 21.40 -9.57
C THR A 24 48.27 22.92 -9.68
N GLU A 25 48.41 23.46 -8.48
CA GLU A 25 49.41 24.34 -7.83
C GLU A 25 49.08 25.83 -7.71
N GLU A 26 49.05 26.21 -6.44
CA GLU A 26 49.87 27.21 -5.68
C GLU A 26 49.70 28.70 -6.05
N GLU A 27 49.55 29.61 -5.17
CA GLU A 27 50.23 30.11 -3.97
C GLU A 27 49.48 31.32 -3.36
N ASP A 28 49.57 31.44 -2.04
CA ASP A 28 49.31 32.60 -1.20
C ASP A 28 50.46 33.65 -1.38
N PRO A 29 50.33 34.95 -1.11
CA PRO A 29 50.30 35.45 0.22
C PRO A 29 49.67 36.86 0.53
N THR A 30 49.18 36.99 1.78
CA THR A 30 49.35 38.12 2.71
C THR A 30 49.09 39.59 2.30
N THR A 31 48.24 40.29 3.03
CA THR A 31 48.55 41.45 3.92
C THR A 31 47.27 42.00 4.57
N LYS A 32 47.11 41.88 5.87
CA LYS A 32 47.35 42.74 7.06
C LYS A 32 46.51 44.04 7.17
N ALA A 33 45.70 44.03 8.22
CA ALA A 33 45.36 45.06 9.22
C ALA A 33 44.41 46.21 8.85
N THR A 34 43.34 46.38 9.63
CA THR A 34 43.27 47.29 10.79
C THR A 34 41.81 47.33 11.31
N GLU A 35 41.62 47.04 12.59
CA GLU A 35 40.44 47.40 13.39
C GLU A 35 40.42 48.91 13.66
N PRO A 36 39.26 49.52 14.06
CA PRO A 36 38.84 49.42 15.45
C PRO A 36 37.30 49.33 15.71
N SER A 37 36.95 48.57 16.68
CA SER A 37 36.03 48.75 17.81
C SER A 37 34.92 49.81 17.72
N THR A 38 33.67 49.40 17.92
CA THR A 38 32.77 50.00 18.91
C THR A 38 31.67 49.02 19.34
N GLU A 39 31.45 49.03 20.59
CA GLU A 39 30.74 48.31 21.61
C GLU A 39 29.21 48.27 21.46
N ALA A 40 28.63 47.18 22.01
CA ALA A 40 27.36 47.02 22.72
C ALA A 40 26.07 46.85 21.94
N THR A 41 25.43 45.69 21.99
CA THR A 41 24.35 45.35 22.94
C THR A 41 23.73 44.00 22.52
N GLU A 42 23.84 43.00 23.38
CA GLU A 42 23.00 41.82 23.31
C GLU A 42 21.53 42.16 23.57
N PRO A 43 20.60 41.43 22.97
CA PRO A 43 19.93 40.45 23.78
C PRO A 43 19.90 39.05 23.19
N SER A 44 20.22 38.12 24.05
CA SER A 44 19.89 36.70 24.00
C SER A 44 18.54 36.43 23.37
N SER A 45 18.56 35.64 22.30
CA SER A 45 17.42 34.87 21.87
C SER A 45 17.97 33.47 21.52
N GLU A 46 17.84 32.58 22.46
CA GLU A 46 17.96 31.14 22.22
C GLU A 46 16.95 30.76 21.12
N ALA A 47 17.46 30.60 19.92
CA ALA A 47 16.73 29.88 18.90
C ALA A 47 17.02 28.39 19.16
N THR A 48 16.14 27.75 19.93
CA THR A 48 15.94 26.31 19.84
C THR A 48 15.51 26.02 18.41
N GLY A 49 16.44 25.47 17.64
CA GLY A 49 16.13 24.88 16.35
C GLY A 49 15.27 23.64 16.60
N GLU A 50 13.98 23.81 16.65
CA GLU A 50 13.06 22.72 16.37
C GLU A 50 13.15 22.47 14.86
N ASP A 51 13.56 21.27 14.47
CA ASP A 51 13.39 20.74 13.15
C ASP A 51 11.86 20.71 12.87
N GLU A 52 11.33 21.82 12.37
CA GLU A 52 9.97 21.85 11.84
C GLU A 52 9.96 21.05 10.53
N ASN A 53 9.85 19.72 10.67
CA ASN A 53 9.33 18.91 9.59
C ASN A 53 7.93 19.44 9.28
N PRO A 54 7.62 19.89 8.04
CA PRO A 54 6.33 20.47 7.74
C PRO A 54 5.23 19.49 8.11
N THR A 55 4.45 19.85 9.13
CA THR A 55 3.35 19.02 9.61
C THR A 55 2.30 18.99 8.51
N VAL A 56 2.18 17.86 7.82
CA VAL A 56 1.13 17.65 6.82
C VAL A 56 -0.21 17.64 7.57
N SER A 57 -1.13 18.51 7.19
CA SER A 57 -2.47 18.54 7.81
C SER A 57 -3.27 17.29 7.43
N VAL A 58 -4.10 16.82 8.38
CA VAL A 58 -5.01 15.69 8.12
C VAL A 58 -5.98 16.06 6.99
N MET A 59 -6.05 15.19 5.99
CA MET A 59 -6.88 15.33 4.80
C MET A 59 -8.23 14.63 4.98
N THR A 60 -9.27 15.14 4.31
CA THR A 60 -10.50 14.37 4.08
C THR A 60 -10.24 13.26 3.05
N TYR A 61 -11.13 12.27 2.97
CA TYR A 61 -11.04 11.24 1.91
C TYR A 61 -11.09 11.86 0.50
N GLU A 62 -11.94 12.85 0.29
CA GLU A 62 -12.04 13.56 -0.99
C GLU A 62 -10.72 14.29 -1.35
N ASP A 63 -10.12 14.99 -0.38
CA ASP A 63 -8.82 15.66 -0.58
C ASP A 63 -7.69 14.66 -0.86
N PHE A 64 -7.68 13.52 -0.15
CA PHE A 64 -6.74 12.42 -0.41
C PHE A 64 -6.89 11.88 -1.83
N MET A 65 -8.11 11.58 -2.26
CA MET A 65 -8.35 11.07 -3.61
C MET A 65 -7.98 12.08 -4.69
N ALA A 66 -8.17 13.40 -4.43
CA ALA A 66 -7.84 14.49 -5.35
C ALA A 66 -6.35 14.87 -5.36
N ALA A 67 -5.56 14.46 -4.34
CA ALA A 67 -4.14 14.78 -4.27
C ALA A 67 -3.37 14.14 -5.43
N ASP A 68 -2.32 14.82 -5.88
CA ASP A 68 -1.42 14.29 -6.92
C ASP A 68 -0.67 13.04 -6.43
N THR A 69 -0.27 12.17 -7.34
CA THR A 69 0.68 11.09 -7.07
C THR A 69 2.00 11.69 -6.56
N ASP A 70 2.65 11.01 -5.63
CA ASP A 70 3.85 11.45 -4.88
C ASP A 70 3.62 12.62 -3.91
N ALA A 71 2.38 13.11 -3.77
CA ALA A 71 2.06 14.11 -2.75
C ALA A 71 2.21 13.53 -1.35
N LYS A 72 2.74 14.33 -0.41
CA LYS A 72 2.69 14.02 1.01
C LYS A 72 1.25 14.08 1.50
N VAL A 73 0.79 13.02 2.10
CA VAL A 73 -0.57 12.87 2.62
C VAL A 73 -0.56 12.50 4.10
N CYS A 74 -1.61 12.91 4.79
CA CYS A 74 -1.86 12.54 6.17
C CYS A 74 -3.36 12.28 6.32
N ILE A 75 -3.72 11.08 6.77
CA ILE A 75 -5.13 10.69 6.98
C ILE A 75 -5.34 10.17 8.40
N GLU A 76 -6.55 10.27 8.91
CA GLU A 76 -7.01 9.55 10.09
C GLU A 76 -8.13 8.60 9.68
N SER A 77 -8.00 7.34 10.08
CA SER A 77 -8.99 6.31 9.77
C SER A 77 -8.89 5.16 10.76
N TYR A 78 -9.55 4.05 10.50
CA TYR A 78 -9.61 2.91 11.42
C TYR A 78 -9.09 1.65 10.75
N ILE A 79 -8.25 0.92 11.47
CA ILE A 79 -7.75 -0.39 11.03
C ILE A 79 -8.93 -1.34 10.87
N GLN A 80 -9.02 -1.99 9.71
CA GLN A 80 -9.99 -3.07 9.47
C GLN A 80 -9.30 -4.44 9.42
N ALA A 81 -8.09 -4.47 8.87
CA ALA A 81 -7.21 -5.62 8.87
C ALA A 81 -5.76 -5.18 8.62
N ASN A 82 -4.84 -6.07 8.83
CA ASN A 82 -3.43 -5.88 8.46
C ASN A 82 -2.81 -7.21 8.02
N GLN A 83 -1.81 -7.11 7.16
CA GLN A 83 -0.95 -8.24 6.82
C GLN A 83 0.01 -8.55 7.98
N ALA A 84 0.65 -9.70 7.94
CA ALA A 84 1.64 -10.09 8.93
C ALA A 84 2.78 -9.05 9.00
N TRP A 85 3.18 -8.71 10.23
CA TRP A 85 4.36 -7.88 10.45
C TRP A 85 5.63 -8.60 9.97
N TRP A 86 6.52 -7.87 9.35
CA TRP A 86 7.82 -8.37 8.92
C TRP A 86 8.90 -7.30 9.07
N SER A 87 10.17 -7.69 9.02
CA SER A 87 11.25 -6.72 9.05
C SER A 87 12.27 -6.99 7.95
N ASP A 88 12.77 -5.91 7.36
CA ASP A 88 13.85 -5.88 6.40
C ASP A 88 14.89 -4.86 6.85
N ASP A 89 16.17 -5.26 6.84
CA ASP A 89 17.31 -4.43 7.30
C ASP A 89 17.12 -3.77 8.67
N GLY A 90 16.36 -4.44 9.57
CA GLY A 90 16.07 -3.95 10.92
C GLY A 90 14.95 -2.92 11.01
N GLN A 91 14.25 -2.64 9.92
CA GLN A 91 13.04 -1.84 9.89
C GLN A 91 11.82 -2.75 9.82
N GLY A 92 10.94 -2.62 10.82
CA GLY A 92 9.67 -3.31 10.83
C GLY A 92 8.64 -2.63 9.95
N LYS A 93 7.84 -3.42 9.25
CA LYS A 93 6.82 -2.96 8.30
C LYS A 93 5.54 -3.77 8.42
N VAL A 94 4.45 -3.15 8.04
CA VAL A 94 3.12 -3.77 7.96
C VAL A 94 2.29 -3.12 6.88
N THR A 95 1.50 -3.91 6.17
CA THR A 95 0.48 -3.41 5.23
C THR A 95 -0.87 -3.40 5.92
N ILE A 96 -1.61 -2.29 5.81
CA ILE A 96 -2.82 -2.03 6.59
C ILE A 96 -3.99 -1.67 5.67
N TYR A 97 -5.14 -2.30 5.91
CA TYR A 97 -6.43 -1.98 5.31
C TYR A 97 -7.19 -1.08 6.28
N LEU A 98 -7.53 0.12 5.83
CA LEU A 98 -8.14 1.17 6.65
C LEU A 98 -9.48 1.57 6.04
N GLN A 99 -10.47 1.82 6.89
CA GLN A 99 -11.76 2.34 6.44
C GLN A 99 -12.43 3.16 7.54
N ASP A 100 -13.13 4.20 7.15
CA ASP A 100 -14.04 5.00 7.96
C ASP A 100 -15.36 5.24 7.21
N GLU A 101 -16.23 6.10 7.73
CA GLU A 101 -17.52 6.41 7.09
C GLU A 101 -17.36 7.12 5.74
N ALA A 102 -16.28 7.86 5.54
CA ALA A 102 -16.05 8.64 4.31
C ALA A 102 -15.46 7.80 3.18
N GLY A 103 -14.56 6.84 3.51
CA GLY A 103 -13.89 6.04 2.51
C GLY A 103 -12.94 5.01 3.09
N ALA A 104 -12.12 4.43 2.23
CA ALA A 104 -11.16 3.41 2.61
C ALA A 104 -9.79 3.68 1.98
N TYR A 105 -8.73 3.18 2.63
CA TYR A 105 -7.36 3.41 2.23
C TYR A 105 -6.57 2.11 2.36
N PHE A 106 -5.61 1.94 1.47
CA PHE A 106 -4.61 0.89 1.54
C PHE A 106 -3.25 1.54 1.85
N ALA A 107 -2.63 1.15 2.95
CA ALA A 107 -1.34 1.68 3.36
C ALA A 107 -0.30 0.57 3.27
N TYR A 108 0.56 0.65 2.25
CA TYR A 108 1.52 -0.38 1.90
C TYR A 108 2.85 -0.19 2.65
N GLU A 109 3.31 -1.24 3.31
CA GLU A 109 4.61 -1.29 4.00
C GLU A 109 4.87 -0.11 4.96
N VAL A 110 3.87 0.24 5.77
CA VAL A 110 3.98 1.28 6.80
C VAL A 110 5.02 0.89 7.83
N LEU A 111 5.89 1.82 8.21
CA LEU A 111 6.87 1.61 9.27
C LEU A 111 6.16 1.37 10.61
N CYS A 112 6.43 0.22 11.20
CA CYS A 112 5.80 -0.23 12.44
C CYS A 112 6.78 -1.08 13.25
N SER A 113 6.96 -0.76 14.54
CA SER A 113 7.75 -1.61 15.42
C SER A 113 7.03 -2.94 15.70
N GLU A 114 7.78 -3.98 16.08
CA GLU A 114 7.18 -5.25 16.49
C GLU A 114 6.26 -5.07 17.71
N GLU A 115 6.62 -4.19 18.66
CA GLU A 115 5.77 -3.85 19.80
C GLU A 115 4.46 -3.21 19.37
N ASP A 116 4.50 -2.27 18.41
CA ASP A 116 3.32 -1.58 17.91
C ASP A 116 2.45 -2.48 17.04
N SER A 117 3.03 -3.48 16.39
CA SER A 117 2.24 -4.42 15.59
C SER A 117 1.17 -5.16 16.40
N ALA A 118 1.40 -5.36 17.69
CA ALA A 118 0.40 -5.93 18.61
C ALA A 118 -0.82 -5.02 18.86
N LYS A 119 -0.74 -3.73 18.50
CA LYS A 119 -1.83 -2.75 18.63
C LYS A 119 -2.69 -2.65 17.35
N LEU A 120 -2.29 -3.35 16.28
CA LEU A 120 -3.01 -3.38 15.00
C LEU A 120 -4.26 -4.26 15.12
N VAL A 121 -5.26 -3.74 15.82
CA VAL A 121 -6.52 -4.44 16.07
C VAL A 121 -7.64 -3.78 15.28
N PRO A 122 -8.54 -4.55 14.61
CA PRO A 122 -9.69 -3.97 13.92
C PRO A 122 -10.47 -2.99 14.80
N GLY A 123 -10.80 -1.84 14.26
CA GLY A 123 -11.49 -0.75 14.94
C GLY A 123 -10.55 0.28 15.60
N THR A 124 -9.25 0.03 15.69
CA THR A 124 -8.30 0.99 16.26
C THR A 124 -8.15 2.22 15.36
N LYS A 125 -8.30 3.41 15.95
CA LYS A 125 -8.09 4.68 15.24
C LYS A 125 -6.60 4.97 15.10
N VAL A 126 -6.18 5.33 13.88
CA VAL A 126 -4.79 5.66 13.58
C VAL A 126 -4.69 6.88 12.69
N ARG A 127 -3.51 7.52 12.72
CA ARG A 127 -3.08 8.50 11.71
C ARG A 127 -1.96 7.88 10.91
N ILE A 128 -2.07 7.94 9.58
CA ILE A 128 -1.03 7.51 8.65
C ILE A 128 -0.53 8.75 7.91
N THR A 129 0.78 8.94 7.90
CA THR A 129 1.43 9.99 7.12
C THR A 129 2.41 9.32 6.16
N GLY A 130 2.32 9.63 4.87
CA GLY A 130 3.14 8.99 3.85
C GLY A 130 3.08 9.72 2.50
N ASP A 131 3.34 8.98 1.44
CA ASP A 131 3.29 9.46 0.06
C ASP A 131 2.12 8.77 -0.64
N LYS A 132 1.25 9.55 -1.33
CA LYS A 132 0.23 8.95 -2.19
C LYS A 132 0.89 8.28 -3.38
N ALA A 133 0.53 7.06 -3.67
CA ALA A 133 0.98 6.32 -4.84
C ALA A 133 -0.19 5.73 -5.63
N VAL A 134 0.09 5.35 -6.86
CA VAL A 134 -0.83 4.58 -7.71
C VAL A 134 -0.05 3.42 -8.30
N TRP A 135 -0.43 2.21 -7.95
CA TRP A 135 0.19 0.98 -8.44
C TRP A 135 -0.82 0.14 -9.21
N SER A 136 -0.63 -0.02 -10.53
CA SER A 136 -1.54 -0.80 -11.40
C SER A 136 -3.04 -0.46 -11.23
N GLY A 137 -3.34 0.81 -10.90
CA GLY A 137 -4.69 1.32 -10.65
C GLY A 137 -5.07 1.39 -9.17
N GLU A 138 -4.37 0.68 -8.27
CA GLU A 138 -4.57 0.81 -6.81
C GLU A 138 -4.08 2.18 -6.32
N VAL A 139 -4.94 2.88 -5.55
CA VAL A 139 -4.57 4.12 -4.86
C VAL A 139 -4.14 3.79 -3.44
N GLU A 140 -2.85 3.99 -3.16
CA GLU A 140 -2.24 3.57 -1.91
C GLU A 140 -1.41 4.67 -1.24
N ILE A 141 -1.07 4.45 0.04
CA ILE A 141 -0.12 5.26 0.79
C ILE A 141 1.16 4.45 0.97
N MET A 142 2.27 4.97 0.47
CA MET A 142 3.60 4.38 0.62
C MET A 142 4.48 5.18 1.58
N ASN A 143 5.60 4.59 1.99
CA ASN A 143 6.56 5.22 2.90
C ASN A 143 5.90 5.77 4.18
N GLY A 144 4.85 5.08 4.63
CA GLY A 144 4.01 5.54 5.72
C GLY A 144 4.65 5.38 7.09
N THR A 145 4.23 6.26 8.00
CA THR A 145 4.41 6.13 9.45
C THR A 145 3.04 6.07 10.12
N ILE A 146 2.94 5.36 11.24
CA ILE A 146 1.70 5.18 11.98
C ILE A 146 1.76 5.86 13.35
N GLU A 147 0.67 6.55 13.71
CA GLU A 147 0.41 7.05 15.06
C GLU A 147 -0.93 6.48 15.53
N PHE A 148 -0.94 5.85 16.72
CA PHE A 148 -2.15 5.33 17.34
C PHE A 148 -2.89 6.46 18.06
N LEU A 149 -4.19 6.59 17.80
CA LEU A 149 -5.01 7.67 18.33
C LEU A 149 -6.05 7.11 19.30
N GLU A 150 -6.42 7.92 20.29
CA GLU A 150 -7.57 7.64 21.13
C GLU A 150 -8.88 7.88 20.35
N GLY A 151 -9.91 7.10 20.64
CA GLY A 151 -11.24 7.24 20.05
C GLY A 151 -12.09 5.99 20.21
N ASP A 152 -13.39 6.13 19.97
CA ASP A 152 -14.29 4.98 19.93
C ASP A 152 -13.94 4.12 18.69
N PRO A 153 -13.99 2.79 18.81
CA PRO A 153 -13.66 1.92 17.69
C PRO A 153 -14.70 2.00 16.58
N PHE A 154 -14.23 1.89 15.32
CA PHE A 154 -15.09 1.77 14.15
C PHE A 154 -14.73 0.52 13.36
N ILE A 155 -15.71 -0.33 13.12
CA ILE A 155 -15.58 -1.53 12.27
C ILE A 155 -16.57 -1.38 11.11
N ALA A 156 -16.04 -1.44 9.89
CA ALA A 156 -16.84 -1.32 8.69
C ALA A 156 -17.75 -2.54 8.48
N GLU A 157 -18.95 -2.28 7.99
CA GLU A 157 -19.82 -3.32 7.47
C GLU A 157 -19.53 -3.56 5.98
N ALA A 158 -19.50 -4.81 5.57
CA ALA A 158 -19.23 -5.15 4.17
C ALA A 158 -20.38 -4.66 3.26
N LYS A 159 -20.05 -3.85 2.27
CA LYS A 159 -21.00 -3.37 1.27
C LYS A 159 -21.18 -4.41 0.17
N ASP A 160 -22.42 -4.76 -0.16
CA ASP A 160 -22.72 -5.59 -1.33
C ASP A 160 -22.46 -4.79 -2.61
N VAL A 161 -21.48 -5.23 -3.41
CA VAL A 161 -21.09 -4.60 -4.68
C VAL A 161 -21.33 -5.54 -5.88
N THR A 162 -22.11 -6.60 -5.71
CA THR A 162 -22.35 -7.61 -6.74
C THR A 162 -22.81 -6.99 -8.06
N GLU A 163 -23.78 -6.06 -8.00
CA GLU A 163 -24.34 -5.39 -9.19
C GLU A 163 -23.38 -4.35 -9.81
N LEU A 164 -22.34 -3.93 -9.09
CA LEU A 164 -21.34 -3.00 -9.58
C LEU A 164 -20.18 -3.70 -10.31
N LEU A 165 -20.04 -5.02 -10.13
CA LEU A 165 -18.94 -5.77 -10.71
C LEU A 165 -18.98 -5.68 -12.25
N GLY A 166 -17.88 -5.21 -12.84
CA GLY A 166 -17.80 -4.95 -14.29
C GLY A 166 -18.31 -3.59 -14.74
N THR A 167 -18.74 -2.72 -13.82
CA THR A 167 -19.15 -1.34 -14.12
C THR A 167 -18.08 -0.33 -13.68
N ALA A 168 -18.11 0.87 -14.22
CA ALA A 168 -17.17 1.94 -13.84
C ALA A 168 -17.42 2.45 -12.40
N GLU A 169 -18.63 2.29 -11.89
CA GLU A 169 -19.02 2.73 -10.55
C GLU A 169 -18.32 1.93 -9.45
N LEU A 170 -17.82 0.73 -9.76
CA LEU A 170 -17.10 -0.10 -8.79
C LEU A 170 -15.81 0.56 -8.28
N GLU A 171 -15.13 1.37 -9.11
CA GLU A 171 -13.88 2.05 -8.74
C GLU A 171 -14.08 2.98 -7.52
N ALA A 172 -15.28 3.56 -7.35
CA ALA A 172 -15.60 4.39 -6.19
C ALA A 172 -15.69 3.60 -4.86
N GLU A 173 -15.67 2.29 -4.92
CA GLU A 173 -15.68 1.39 -3.77
C GLU A 173 -14.29 0.81 -3.46
N MET A 174 -13.24 1.27 -4.16
CA MET A 174 -11.86 0.81 -3.95
C MET A 174 -11.46 0.83 -2.48
N ASN A 175 -10.72 -0.18 -2.05
CA ASN A 175 -10.23 -0.42 -0.70
C ASN A 175 -11.29 -0.73 0.37
N LYS A 176 -12.58 -0.54 0.08
CA LYS A 176 -13.64 -0.84 1.06
C LYS A 176 -13.79 -2.33 1.30
N LEU A 177 -14.25 -2.65 2.49
CA LEU A 177 -14.74 -3.99 2.81
C LEU A 177 -16.04 -4.22 2.03
N VAL A 178 -16.05 -5.26 1.18
CA VAL A 178 -17.17 -5.56 0.27
C VAL A 178 -17.59 -7.00 0.35
N THR A 179 -18.82 -7.27 -0.09
CA THR A 179 -19.33 -8.61 -0.36
C THR A 179 -19.70 -8.72 -1.84
N ILE A 180 -19.35 -9.83 -2.49
CA ILE A 180 -19.75 -10.18 -3.84
C ILE A 180 -20.44 -11.54 -3.79
N LYS A 181 -21.68 -11.60 -4.29
CA LYS A 181 -22.56 -12.76 -4.12
C LYS A 181 -22.76 -13.53 -5.42
N GLY A 182 -23.05 -14.82 -5.29
CA GLY A 182 -23.43 -15.68 -6.41
C GLY A 182 -22.31 -15.94 -7.41
N LEU A 183 -21.07 -15.86 -6.97
CA LEU A 183 -19.89 -16.18 -7.78
C LEU A 183 -19.79 -17.68 -8.01
N THR A 184 -19.63 -18.12 -9.25
CA THR A 184 -19.39 -19.52 -9.59
C THR A 184 -17.90 -19.78 -9.66
N PHE A 185 -17.38 -20.67 -8.81
CA PHE A 185 -15.97 -21.05 -8.80
C PHE A 185 -15.61 -21.76 -10.11
N LYS A 186 -14.50 -21.34 -10.72
CA LYS A 186 -13.98 -21.89 -11.97
C LYS A 186 -12.65 -22.59 -11.79
N ALA A 187 -11.68 -21.93 -11.19
CA ALA A 187 -10.32 -22.45 -11.01
C ALA A 187 -9.58 -21.68 -9.90
N LEU A 188 -8.49 -22.25 -9.44
CA LEU A 188 -7.49 -21.56 -8.64
C LEU A 188 -6.08 -21.86 -9.14
N SER A 189 -5.16 -20.95 -8.83
CA SER A 189 -3.73 -21.15 -9.01
C SER A 189 -2.98 -20.54 -7.83
N TYR A 190 -1.77 -21.03 -7.58
CA TYR A 190 -0.90 -20.44 -6.55
C TYR A 190 0.14 -19.54 -7.21
N LYS A 191 0.45 -18.45 -6.57
CA LYS A 191 1.57 -17.59 -6.93
C LYS A 191 2.86 -18.41 -6.97
N ASP A 192 3.64 -18.24 -8.03
CA ASP A 192 4.87 -18.98 -8.28
C ASP A 192 4.73 -20.52 -8.26
N SER A 193 3.51 -21.04 -8.31
CA SER A 193 3.17 -22.46 -8.15
C SER A 193 3.52 -23.04 -6.77
N GLU A 194 3.61 -22.19 -5.74
CA GLU A 194 3.91 -22.57 -4.36
C GLU A 194 2.65 -22.52 -3.48
N TRP A 195 2.32 -23.62 -2.83
CA TRP A 195 1.05 -23.81 -2.07
C TRP A 195 0.92 -22.87 -0.85
N ASP A 196 2.03 -22.33 -0.35
CA ASP A 196 2.10 -21.44 0.80
C ASP A 196 2.16 -19.94 0.39
N LYS A 197 1.89 -19.65 -0.87
CA LYS A 197 1.79 -18.30 -1.43
C LYS A 197 0.34 -17.90 -1.63
N ASP A 198 0.13 -16.71 -2.22
CA ASP A 198 -1.18 -16.24 -2.57
C ASP A 198 -1.94 -17.24 -3.45
N ILE A 199 -3.26 -17.36 -3.23
CA ILE A 199 -4.14 -18.09 -4.13
C ILE A 199 -4.86 -17.09 -5.02
N TYR A 200 -4.69 -17.21 -6.33
CA TYR A 200 -5.51 -16.52 -7.32
C TYR A 200 -6.70 -17.39 -7.66
N VAL A 201 -7.89 -16.86 -7.42
CA VAL A 201 -9.15 -17.61 -7.57
C VAL A 201 -9.97 -17.00 -8.68
N THR A 202 -10.23 -17.76 -9.73
CA THR A 202 -11.08 -17.36 -10.85
C THR A 202 -12.52 -17.75 -10.56
N PHE A 203 -13.40 -16.76 -10.61
CA PHE A 203 -14.85 -16.93 -10.52
C PHE A 203 -15.52 -16.41 -11.78
N THR A 204 -16.70 -16.94 -12.07
CA THR A 204 -17.61 -16.45 -13.11
C THR A 204 -18.81 -15.78 -12.46
N LEU A 205 -19.17 -14.57 -12.91
CA LEU A 205 -20.45 -13.92 -12.61
C LEU A 205 -21.12 -13.49 -13.91
N GLY A 206 -22.31 -14.05 -14.21
CA GLY A 206 -22.93 -13.87 -15.50
C GLY A 206 -22.08 -14.47 -16.64
N GLU A 207 -21.65 -13.64 -17.57
CA GLU A 207 -20.82 -14.06 -18.71
C GLU A 207 -19.33 -13.69 -18.54
N ASN A 208 -18.96 -13.07 -17.41
CA ASN A 208 -17.61 -12.56 -17.17
C ASN A 208 -16.86 -13.37 -16.12
N ASP A 209 -15.57 -13.53 -16.35
CA ASP A 209 -14.65 -14.12 -15.38
C ASP A 209 -13.93 -12.98 -14.62
N TYR A 210 -13.72 -13.21 -13.33
CA TYR A 210 -13.00 -12.32 -12.42
C TYR A 210 -11.98 -13.12 -11.64
N GLU A 211 -10.80 -12.57 -11.45
CA GLU A 211 -9.76 -13.17 -10.62
C GLU A 211 -9.60 -12.35 -9.35
N PHE A 212 -9.71 -13.01 -8.20
CA PHE A 212 -9.53 -12.42 -6.88
C PHE A 212 -8.40 -13.14 -6.14
N CYS A 213 -7.89 -12.53 -5.08
CA CYS A 213 -6.74 -13.03 -4.36
C CYS A 213 -7.10 -13.43 -2.93
N VAL A 214 -6.66 -14.62 -2.49
CA VAL A 214 -6.47 -14.92 -1.07
C VAL A 214 -5.01 -14.60 -0.76
N GLU A 215 -4.81 -13.45 -0.14
CA GLU A 215 -3.49 -12.89 0.10
C GLU A 215 -2.85 -13.58 1.32
N ASN A 216 -1.69 -14.19 1.10
CA ASN A 216 -1.00 -15.02 2.09
C ASN A 216 -0.66 -14.26 3.37
N TYR A 217 -0.14 -13.05 3.25
CA TYR A 217 0.27 -12.28 4.42
C TYR A 217 -0.91 -11.71 5.20
N LEU A 218 -2.11 -11.65 4.59
CA LEU A 218 -3.35 -11.22 5.24
C LEU A 218 -3.99 -12.34 6.05
N THR A 219 -4.07 -13.54 5.49
CA THR A 219 -4.86 -14.65 6.07
C THR A 219 -4.04 -15.85 6.52
N GLY A 220 -2.88 -16.07 5.93
CA GLY A 220 -1.99 -17.20 6.20
C GLY A 220 -2.39 -18.51 5.49
N PRO A 221 -1.41 -19.31 5.06
CA PRO A 221 -1.66 -20.52 4.26
C PRO A 221 -2.31 -21.67 5.08
N ASP A 222 -2.21 -21.64 6.41
CA ASP A 222 -2.83 -22.64 7.30
C ASP A 222 -4.24 -22.23 7.77
N SER A 223 -4.77 -21.09 7.28
CA SER A 223 -6.07 -20.57 7.69
C SER A 223 -7.23 -21.46 7.24
N ASP A 224 -8.37 -21.29 7.89
CA ASP A 224 -9.59 -21.97 7.47
C ASP A 224 -10.09 -21.44 6.11
N LEU A 225 -9.76 -20.19 5.76
CA LEU A 225 -10.07 -19.62 4.45
C LEU A 225 -9.33 -20.35 3.32
N TYR A 226 -7.99 -20.56 3.48
CA TYR A 226 -7.20 -21.31 2.50
C TYR A 226 -7.79 -22.69 2.27
N LYS A 227 -8.07 -23.44 3.35
CA LYS A 227 -8.68 -24.78 3.27
C LYS A 227 -10.06 -24.76 2.61
N ALA A 228 -10.87 -23.73 2.88
CA ALA A 228 -12.19 -23.60 2.28
C ALA A 228 -12.09 -23.35 0.77
N VAL A 229 -11.16 -22.48 0.35
CA VAL A 229 -10.92 -22.18 -1.07
C VAL A 229 -10.35 -23.39 -1.82
N GLU A 230 -9.39 -24.10 -1.23
CA GLU A 230 -8.82 -25.34 -1.80
C GLU A 230 -9.84 -26.47 -1.92
N ALA A 231 -10.87 -26.47 -1.08
CA ALA A 231 -11.93 -27.48 -1.12
C ALA A 231 -13.00 -27.24 -2.20
N LEU A 232 -13.04 -26.03 -2.81
CA LEU A 232 -13.99 -25.69 -3.87
C LEU A 232 -13.83 -26.58 -5.09
N LYS A 233 -14.95 -26.82 -5.75
CA LYS A 233 -15.03 -27.56 -7.01
C LYS A 233 -15.62 -26.68 -8.09
N GLU A 234 -15.16 -26.86 -9.31
CA GLU A 234 -15.73 -26.17 -10.46
C GLU A 234 -17.27 -26.27 -10.48
N GLY A 235 -17.92 -25.13 -10.54
CA GLY A 235 -19.35 -24.98 -10.50
C GLY A 235 -19.96 -24.72 -9.11
N ASP A 236 -19.17 -24.76 -8.02
CA ASP A 236 -19.63 -24.33 -6.69
C ASP A 236 -20.00 -22.84 -6.71
N VAL A 237 -21.16 -22.52 -6.12
CA VAL A 237 -21.63 -21.12 -6.04
C VAL A 237 -21.41 -20.58 -4.62
N VAL A 238 -20.72 -19.45 -4.53
CA VAL A 238 -20.27 -18.88 -3.26
C VAL A 238 -20.52 -17.38 -3.20
N ASN A 239 -20.53 -16.87 -1.97
CA ASN A 239 -20.39 -15.45 -1.66
C ASN A 239 -19.01 -15.23 -1.06
N ILE A 240 -18.35 -14.14 -1.42
CA ILE A 240 -17.08 -13.75 -0.82
C ILE A 240 -17.23 -12.42 -0.08
N THR A 241 -16.41 -12.23 0.96
CA THR A 241 -16.20 -10.96 1.62
C THR A 241 -14.69 -10.66 1.59
N GLY A 242 -14.31 -9.39 1.38
CA GLY A 242 -12.91 -9.00 1.34
C GLY A 242 -12.74 -7.51 1.09
N PHE A 243 -11.50 -7.07 0.99
CA PHE A 243 -11.17 -5.69 0.65
C PHE A 243 -11.04 -5.56 -0.86
N LEU A 244 -11.73 -4.57 -1.43
CA LEU A 244 -11.74 -4.33 -2.88
C LEU A 244 -10.41 -3.70 -3.32
N TYR A 245 -9.35 -4.49 -3.35
CA TYR A 245 -8.06 -4.12 -3.90
C TYR A 245 -8.13 -4.03 -5.43
N TRP A 246 -7.23 -3.27 -6.03
CA TRP A 246 -7.19 -3.05 -7.47
C TRP A 246 -5.84 -3.45 -8.08
N TYR A 247 -5.86 -4.29 -9.10
CA TYR A 247 -4.68 -4.64 -9.89
C TYR A 247 -5.09 -4.79 -11.35
N GLU A 248 -4.90 -3.73 -12.15
CA GLU A 248 -5.38 -3.67 -13.55
C GLU A 248 -6.91 -3.92 -13.68
N GLY A 249 -7.63 -3.83 -12.56
CA GLY A 249 -9.05 -4.13 -12.39
C GLY A 249 -9.35 -4.58 -10.96
N PRO A 250 -10.61 -4.91 -10.63
CA PRO A 250 -10.97 -5.37 -9.30
C PRO A 250 -10.27 -6.70 -8.98
N ASN A 251 -9.48 -6.71 -7.92
CA ASN A 251 -8.78 -7.89 -7.39
C ASN A 251 -9.02 -7.98 -5.88
N THR A 252 -10.24 -8.32 -5.48
CA THR A 252 -10.62 -8.38 -4.06
C THR A 252 -9.71 -9.30 -3.27
N HIS A 253 -9.09 -8.79 -2.20
CA HIS A 253 -8.38 -9.60 -1.21
C HIS A 253 -9.40 -10.28 -0.30
N ILE A 254 -9.68 -11.55 -0.56
CA ILE A 254 -10.72 -12.33 0.10
C ILE A 254 -10.36 -12.57 1.56
N THR A 255 -11.29 -12.29 2.47
CA THR A 255 -11.15 -12.56 3.91
C THR A 255 -12.15 -13.60 4.42
N ALA A 256 -13.22 -13.84 3.69
CA ALA A 256 -14.20 -14.89 4.00
C ALA A 256 -14.86 -15.41 2.73
N ILE A 257 -15.30 -16.67 2.78
CA ILE A 257 -16.06 -17.34 1.74
C ILE A 257 -17.15 -18.20 2.37
N GLU A 258 -18.34 -18.19 1.80
CA GLU A 258 -19.47 -19.00 2.23
C GLU A 258 -20.26 -19.54 1.04
N ALA A 259 -20.95 -20.66 1.21
CA ALA A 259 -21.87 -21.16 0.19
C ALA A 259 -23.03 -20.17 -0.03
N ALA A 260 -23.43 -19.96 -1.29
CA ALA A 260 -24.49 -19.04 -1.67
C ALA A 260 -25.90 -19.59 -1.40
#